data_caf184611ef1ffe758df59f35c4b395c
#
_entry.id   caf184611ef1ffe758df59f35c4b395c
#
_cell.length_a   1.000
_cell.length_b   1.000
_cell.length_c   1.000
_cell.angle_alpha   90.00
_cell.angle_beta   90.00
_cell.angle_gamma   90.00
#
_symmetry.space_group_name_H-M   'P 1'
#
loop_
_entity.id
_entity.type
_entity.pdbx_description
1 polymer ?
#
loop_
_entity_poly.entity_id
_entity_poly.type
_entity_poly.pdbx_seq_one_letter_code
_entity_poly.pdbx_strand_id
1 'polypeptide(L)'
;MSTLLTAARRLERVLLAENTALQAMDLDPLPVLFQEKEAAAANLAVVVAQPVARTPELKAQAERLRDLAAENRRLLARAIDVQDRVLRLVASAARQAGLRQAARYGAAGRPRPDHAAVALLTRA
;
A
#
# COMPACT_ATOMS: atom_id res chain seq x y z
N MET A 1 12.55 -28.58 -11.54
CA MET A 1 12.55 -27.38 -10.70
C MET A 1 11.93 -27.69 -9.37
N SER A 2 12.54 -27.23 -8.30
CA SER A 2 11.96 -27.38 -6.96
C SER A 2 10.68 -26.53 -6.84
N THR A 3 9.65 -27.10 -6.24
CA THR A 3 8.39 -26.39 -5.97
C THR A 3 8.60 -25.14 -5.13
N LEU A 4 9.56 -25.19 -4.20
CA LEU A 4 9.94 -24.06 -3.37
C LEU A 4 10.53 -22.93 -4.20
N LEU A 5 11.42 -23.24 -5.13
CA LEU A 5 12.02 -22.22 -5.99
C LEU A 5 10.96 -21.56 -6.89
N THR A 6 10.03 -22.33 -7.40
CA THR A 6 8.92 -21.81 -8.20
C THR A 6 8.02 -20.88 -7.38
N ALA A 7 7.67 -21.27 -6.16
CA ALA A 7 6.88 -20.44 -5.25
C ALA A 7 7.62 -19.15 -4.88
N ALA A 8 8.92 -19.24 -4.61
CA ALA A 8 9.76 -18.09 -4.30
C ALA A 8 9.85 -17.10 -5.47
N ARG A 9 10.00 -17.60 -6.68
CA ARG A 9 10.04 -16.77 -7.90
C ARG A 9 8.70 -16.10 -8.19
N ARG A 10 7.61 -16.77 -7.87
CA ARG A 10 6.27 -16.16 -7.99
C ARG A 10 6.14 -14.95 -7.07
N LEU A 11 6.55 -15.08 -5.82
CA LEU A 11 6.51 -13.97 -4.87
C LEU A 11 7.46 -12.85 -5.30
N GLU A 12 8.64 -13.20 -5.80
CA GLU A 12 9.60 -12.22 -6.33
C GLU A 12 8.97 -11.35 -7.42
N ARG A 13 8.29 -11.96 -8.38
CA ARG A 13 7.63 -11.23 -9.47
C ARG A 13 6.58 -10.26 -8.96
N VAL A 14 5.77 -10.69 -8.00
CA VAL A 14 4.74 -9.83 -7.42
C VAL A 14 5.35 -8.67 -6.66
N LEU A 15 6.38 -8.93 -5.86
CA LEU A 15 7.08 -7.87 -5.12
C LEU A 15 7.74 -6.85 -6.06
N LEU A 16 8.36 -7.31 -7.14
CA LEU A 16 8.94 -6.42 -8.14
C LEU A 16 7.88 -5.54 -8.79
N ALA A 17 6.75 -6.11 -9.18
CA ALA A 17 5.64 -5.36 -9.79
C ALA A 17 5.07 -4.33 -8.81
N GLU A 18 4.87 -4.70 -7.56
CA GLU A 18 4.36 -3.81 -6.52
C GLU A 18 5.36 -2.68 -6.22
N ASN A 19 6.64 -3.00 -6.08
CA ASN A 19 7.68 -2.01 -5.83
C ASN A 19 7.77 -1.00 -6.98
N THR A 20 7.67 -1.47 -8.22
CA THR A 20 7.66 -0.61 -9.41
C THR A 20 6.48 0.35 -9.39
N ALA A 21 5.28 -0.17 -9.11
CA ALA A 21 4.07 0.65 -9.01
C ALA A 21 4.18 1.70 -7.89
N LEU A 22 4.68 1.29 -6.72
CA LEU A 22 4.87 2.18 -5.58
C LEU A 22 5.90 3.27 -5.85
N GLN A 23 7.01 2.94 -6.51
CA GLN A 23 8.04 3.94 -6.89
C GLN A 23 7.47 4.98 -7.84
N ALA A 24 6.62 4.58 -8.76
CA ALA A 24 5.96 5.47 -9.70
C ALA A 24 4.74 6.19 -9.10
N MET A 25 4.36 5.88 -7.86
CA MET A 25 3.12 6.33 -7.23
C MET A 25 1.88 6.00 -8.08
N ASP A 26 1.95 4.90 -8.82
CA ASP A 26 0.82 4.36 -9.58
C ASP A 26 0.06 3.39 -8.68
N LEU A 27 -1.05 3.86 -8.11
CA LEU A 27 -1.82 3.11 -7.13
C LEU A 27 -2.86 2.19 -7.75
N ASP A 28 -3.16 2.34 -9.03
CA ASP A 28 -4.22 1.59 -9.72
C ASP A 28 -4.02 0.07 -9.67
N PRO A 29 -2.82 -0.49 -9.93
CA PRO A 29 -2.63 -1.93 -9.90
C PRO A 29 -2.51 -2.52 -8.49
N LEU A 30 -2.37 -1.70 -7.45
CA LEU A 30 -2.06 -2.17 -6.09
C LEU A 30 -3.08 -3.13 -5.49
N PRO A 31 -4.42 -2.92 -5.61
CA PRO A 31 -5.38 -3.86 -5.02
C PRO A 31 -5.22 -5.29 -5.55
N VAL A 32 -5.00 -5.44 -6.85
CA VAL A 32 -4.76 -6.76 -7.48
C VAL A 32 -3.41 -7.32 -7.04
N LEU A 33 -2.38 -6.50 -7.03
CA LEU A 33 -1.03 -6.92 -6.60
C LEU A 33 -0.99 -7.33 -5.13
N PHE A 34 -1.75 -6.67 -4.25
CA PHE A 34 -1.87 -7.07 -2.85
C PHE A 34 -2.48 -8.46 -2.70
N GLN A 35 -3.53 -8.77 -3.45
CA GLN A 35 -4.14 -10.10 -3.45
C GLN A 35 -3.17 -11.16 -3.98
N GLU A 36 -2.47 -10.86 -5.06
CA GLU A 36 -1.46 -11.76 -5.62
C GLU A 36 -0.30 -11.99 -4.66
N LYS A 37 0.14 -10.96 -3.96
CA LYS A 37 1.18 -11.05 -2.94
C LYS A 37 0.76 -11.94 -1.78
N GLU A 38 -0.45 -11.77 -1.27
CA GLU A 38 -1.00 -12.62 -0.21
C GLU A 38 -1.04 -14.08 -0.63
N ALA A 39 -1.57 -14.35 -1.84
CA ALA A 39 -1.66 -15.70 -2.36
C ALA A 39 -0.27 -16.33 -2.57
N ALA A 40 0.68 -15.57 -3.12
CA ALA A 40 2.05 -16.05 -3.33
C ALA A 40 2.78 -16.31 -2.01
N ALA A 41 2.61 -15.44 -1.01
CA ALA A 41 3.20 -15.60 0.31
C ALA A 41 2.60 -16.79 1.05
N ALA A 42 1.30 -16.98 0.99
CA ALA A 42 0.62 -18.12 1.60
C ALA A 42 1.08 -19.45 0.97
N ASN A 43 1.20 -19.50 -0.35
CA ASN A 43 1.72 -20.67 -1.06
C ASN A 43 3.17 -20.96 -0.66
N LEU A 44 4.01 -19.95 -0.58
CA LEU A 44 5.40 -20.09 -0.15
C LEU A 44 5.49 -20.65 1.27
N ALA A 45 4.66 -20.15 2.19
CA ALA A 45 4.63 -20.61 3.58
C ALA A 45 4.30 -22.11 3.68
N VAL A 46 3.36 -22.60 2.87
CA VAL A 46 3.00 -24.02 2.80
C VAL A 46 4.17 -24.85 2.27
N VAL A 47 4.81 -24.39 1.21
CA VAL A 47 5.91 -25.13 0.56
C VAL A 47 7.16 -25.15 1.44
N VAL A 48 7.47 -24.07 2.13
CA VAL A 48 8.61 -23.96 3.07
C VAL A 48 8.47 -24.93 4.25
N ALA A 49 7.24 -25.25 4.67
CA ALA A 49 7.01 -26.19 5.74
C ALA A 49 7.39 -27.63 5.37
N GLN A 50 7.56 -27.93 4.08
CA GLN A 50 7.99 -29.25 3.59
C GLN A 50 9.51 -29.39 3.66
N PRO A 51 10.04 -30.64 3.82
CA PRO A 51 11.48 -30.86 3.78
C PRO A 51 12.05 -30.47 2.40
N VAL A 52 13.04 -29.59 2.43
CA VAL A 52 13.68 -29.09 1.19
C VAL A 52 15.18 -29.14 1.32
N ALA A 53 15.84 -29.56 0.24
CA ALA A 53 17.29 -29.49 0.14
C ALA A 53 17.75 -28.03 0.06
N ARG A 54 18.72 -27.66 0.90
CA ARG A 54 19.31 -26.34 0.89
C ARG A 54 20.38 -26.27 -0.20
N THR A 55 20.08 -25.56 -1.27
CA THR A 55 20.98 -25.35 -2.38
C THR A 55 21.49 -23.90 -2.38
N PRO A 56 22.65 -23.63 -3.02
CA PRO A 56 23.12 -22.24 -3.19
C PRO A 56 22.12 -21.36 -3.95
N GLU A 57 21.39 -21.92 -4.90
CA GLU A 57 20.35 -21.21 -5.64
C GLU A 57 19.20 -20.78 -4.74
N LEU A 58 18.77 -21.66 -3.85
CA LEU A 58 17.71 -21.38 -2.90
C LEU A 58 18.13 -20.29 -1.91
N LYS A 59 19.37 -20.34 -1.45
CA LYS A 59 19.93 -19.32 -0.56
C LYS A 59 19.96 -17.96 -1.25
N ALA A 60 20.43 -17.89 -2.48
CA ALA A 60 20.46 -16.66 -3.27
C ALA A 60 19.06 -16.11 -3.50
N GLN A 61 18.10 -16.98 -3.79
CA GLN A 61 16.69 -16.61 -3.96
C GLN A 61 16.09 -16.04 -2.67
N ALA A 62 16.40 -16.65 -1.53
CA ALA A 62 15.93 -16.19 -0.22
C ALA A 62 16.48 -14.79 0.10
N GLU A 63 17.74 -14.54 -0.21
CA GLU A 63 18.36 -13.23 -0.03
C GLU A 63 17.70 -12.16 -0.89
N ARG A 64 17.41 -12.46 -2.17
CA ARG A 64 16.70 -11.55 -3.06
C ARG A 64 15.29 -11.23 -2.54
N LEU A 65 14.55 -12.25 -2.08
CA LEU A 65 13.24 -12.05 -1.49
C LEU A 65 13.29 -11.17 -0.26
N ARG A 66 14.29 -11.35 0.59
CA ARG A 66 14.49 -10.53 1.79
C ARG A 66 14.68 -9.07 1.41
N ASP A 67 15.54 -8.79 0.43
CA ASP A 67 15.83 -7.44 -0.03
C ASP A 67 14.60 -6.79 -0.66
N LEU A 68 13.89 -7.53 -1.51
CA LEU A 68 12.66 -7.05 -2.14
C LEU A 68 11.55 -6.79 -1.12
N ALA A 69 11.42 -7.65 -0.12
CA ALA A 69 10.43 -7.47 0.95
C ALA A 69 10.77 -6.26 1.82
N ALA A 70 12.03 -6.02 2.13
CA ALA A 70 12.48 -4.85 2.86
C ALA A 70 12.18 -3.56 2.08
N GLU A 71 12.50 -3.54 0.79
CA GLU A 71 12.19 -2.41 -0.08
C GLU A 71 10.68 -2.20 -0.20
N ASN A 72 9.91 -3.27 -0.32
CA ASN A 72 8.45 -3.21 -0.36
C ASN A 72 7.88 -2.55 0.90
N ARG A 73 8.35 -2.94 2.08
CA ARG A 73 7.93 -2.33 3.34
C ARG A 73 8.26 -0.84 3.38
N ARG A 74 9.45 -0.46 2.94
CA ARG A 74 9.88 0.93 2.89
C ARG A 74 8.99 1.76 1.96
N LEU A 75 8.69 1.24 0.77
CA LEU A 75 7.86 1.92 -0.21
C LEU A 75 6.40 2.02 0.24
N LEU A 76 5.86 0.98 0.87
CA LEU A 76 4.51 1.01 1.45
C LEU A 76 4.41 2.04 2.56
N ALA A 77 5.37 2.08 3.46
CA ALA A 77 5.40 3.07 4.54
C ALA A 77 5.43 4.50 3.98
N ARG A 78 6.23 4.73 2.94
CA ARG A 78 6.28 6.03 2.25
C ARG A 78 4.95 6.38 1.60
N ALA A 79 4.32 5.43 0.92
CA ALA A 79 3.03 5.66 0.27
C ALA A 79 1.94 6.02 1.29
N ILE A 80 1.91 5.33 2.43
CA ILE A 80 0.99 5.63 3.53
C ILE A 80 1.25 7.03 4.08
N ASP A 81 2.50 7.40 4.30
CA ASP A 81 2.87 8.73 4.79
C ASP A 81 2.46 9.84 3.83
N VAL A 82 2.69 9.67 2.54
CA VAL A 82 2.25 10.61 1.50
C VAL A 82 0.73 10.72 1.49
N GLN A 83 0.02 9.61 1.55
CA GLN A 83 -1.44 9.59 1.59
C GLN A 83 -1.99 10.32 2.81
N ASP A 84 -1.39 10.13 3.98
CA ASP A 84 -1.76 10.83 5.20
C ASP A 84 -1.57 12.34 5.07
N ARG A 85 -0.49 12.78 4.45
CA ARG A 85 -0.25 14.21 4.20
C ARG A 85 -1.29 14.80 3.26
N VAL A 86 -1.63 14.09 2.18
CA VAL A 86 -2.68 14.51 1.25
C VAL A 86 -4.03 14.65 1.97
N LEU A 87 -4.39 13.66 2.79
CA LEU A 87 -5.63 13.69 3.56
C LEU A 87 -5.68 14.87 4.54
N ARG A 88 -4.57 15.17 5.19
CA ARG A 88 -4.48 16.34 6.09
C ARG A 88 -4.63 17.65 5.34
N LEU A 89 -4.03 17.77 4.15
CA LEU A 89 -4.18 18.95 3.30
C LEU A 89 -5.62 19.12 2.84
N VAL A 90 -6.28 18.06 2.42
CA VAL A 90 -7.70 18.08 2.02
C VAL A 90 -8.57 18.48 3.20
N ALA A 91 -8.34 17.91 4.39
CA ALA A 91 -9.07 18.26 5.60
C ALA A 91 -8.88 19.73 5.99
N SER A 92 -7.64 20.25 5.89
CA SER A 92 -7.34 21.64 6.15
C SER A 92 -8.03 22.56 5.14
N ALA A 93 -7.99 22.24 3.86
CA ALA A 93 -8.67 23.00 2.81
C ALA A 93 -10.18 23.02 3.00
N ALA A 94 -10.78 21.89 3.37
CA ALA A 94 -12.20 21.79 3.67
C ALA A 94 -12.61 22.66 4.86
N ARG A 95 -11.79 22.69 5.93
CA ARG A 95 -12.00 23.57 7.10
C ARG A 95 -11.89 25.03 6.72
N GLN A 96 -10.88 25.41 5.95
CA GLN A 96 -10.72 26.79 5.48
C GLN A 96 -11.88 27.22 4.59
N ALA A 97 -12.33 26.38 3.68
CA ALA A 97 -13.51 26.64 2.85
C ALA A 97 -14.77 26.84 3.72
N GLY A 98 -14.96 26.00 4.74
CA GLY A 98 -16.06 26.13 5.70
C GLY A 98 -16.00 27.44 6.49
N LEU A 99 -14.81 27.84 6.95
CA LEU A 99 -14.59 29.10 7.66
C LEU A 99 -14.85 30.32 6.76
N ARG A 100 -14.39 30.29 5.52
CA ARG A 100 -14.65 31.34 4.54
C ARG A 100 -16.14 31.50 4.24
N GLN A 101 -16.84 30.38 4.13
CA GLN A 101 -18.28 30.36 3.91
C GLN A 101 -19.05 30.92 5.12
N ALA A 102 -18.65 30.54 6.33
CA ALA A 102 -19.21 31.06 7.55
C ALA A 102 -18.99 32.57 7.68
N ALA A 103 -17.80 33.07 7.34
CA ALA A 103 -17.48 34.50 7.33
C ALA A 103 -18.30 35.27 6.29
N ARG A 104 -18.58 34.66 5.13
CA ARG A 104 -19.39 35.25 4.06
C ARG A 104 -20.85 35.43 4.43
N TYR A 105 -21.42 34.45 5.15
CA TYR A 105 -22.84 34.47 5.52
C TYR A 105 -23.08 35.20 6.85
N GLY A 106 -22.04 35.56 7.59
CA GLY A 106 -22.15 36.34 8.83
C GLY A 106 -23.11 35.76 9.86
N ALA A 107 -23.67 36.61 10.73
CA ALA A 107 -24.59 36.18 11.77
C ALA A 107 -26.00 35.74 11.26
N ALA A 108 -26.32 36.00 10.00
CA ALA A 108 -27.63 35.70 9.40
C ALA A 108 -27.67 34.33 8.70
N GLY A 109 -26.52 33.71 8.42
CA GLY A 109 -26.46 32.41 7.76
C GLY A 109 -25.89 31.35 8.70
N ARG A 110 -26.62 30.24 8.86
CA ARG A 110 -26.05 29.09 9.58
C ARG A 110 -25.19 28.28 8.59
N PRO A 111 -23.87 28.14 8.83
CA PRO A 111 -23.07 27.26 8.01
C PRO A 111 -23.58 25.83 8.20
N ARG A 112 -23.95 25.17 7.11
CA ARG A 112 -24.19 23.73 7.15
C ARG A 112 -22.84 23.04 7.11
N PRO A 113 -22.49 22.22 8.11
CA PRO A 113 -21.31 21.40 8.01
C PRO A 113 -21.45 20.48 6.81
N ASP A 114 -20.41 20.41 5.99
CA ASP A 114 -20.39 19.47 4.87
C ASP A 114 -20.12 18.07 5.40
N HIS A 115 -21.19 17.39 5.81
CA HIS A 115 -21.12 16.04 6.35
C HIS A 115 -20.57 15.03 5.35
N ALA A 116 -20.72 15.28 4.05
CA ALA A 116 -20.20 14.39 3.01
C ALA A 116 -18.68 14.42 2.96
N ALA A 117 -18.06 15.61 3.02
CA ALA A 117 -16.62 15.74 3.03
C ALA A 117 -15.98 15.11 4.27
N VAL A 118 -16.60 15.33 5.45
CA VAL A 118 -16.15 14.73 6.71
C VAL A 118 -16.28 13.22 6.67
N ALA A 119 -17.35 12.67 6.12
CA ALA A 119 -17.56 11.23 6.00
C ALA A 119 -16.52 10.58 5.06
N LEU A 120 -16.15 11.24 3.96
CA LEU A 120 -15.10 10.76 3.06
C LEU A 120 -13.72 10.73 3.74
N LEU A 121 -13.40 11.75 4.51
CA LEU A 121 -12.13 11.86 5.24
C LEU A 121 -12.01 10.81 6.34
N THR A 122 -13.09 10.45 7.00
CA THR A 122 -13.08 9.43 8.06
C THR A 122 -13.06 8.00 7.52
N ARG A 123 -13.47 7.76 6.28
CA ARG A 123 -13.45 6.45 5.63
C ARG A 123 -12.16 6.14 4.88
N ALA A 124 -11.41 7.14 4.57
CA ALA A 124 -10.10 6.99 3.94
C ALA A 124 -9.04 6.68 4.99
#